data_2e024f825bc4e43ab623a517ce589203
#
_entry.id   2e024f825bc4e43ab623a517ce589203
#
_cell.length_a   1.000
_cell.length_b   1.000
_cell.length_c   1.000
_cell.angle_alpha   90.00
_cell.angle_beta   90.00
_cell.angle_gamma   90.00
#
_symmetry.space_group_name_H-M   'P 1'
#
loop_
_entity.id
_entity.type
_entity.pdbx_description
1 polymer ?
#
loop_
_entity_poly.entity_id
_entity_poly.type
_entity_poly.pdbx_seq_one_letter_code
_entity_poly.pdbx_strand_id
1 'polypeptide(L)'
;MRRNSLSEKIGACGAMLRDITPLTVSGRIVSVSGLVVDVAGLAGQAFVGDQLLLYGRDDASVRAEVVGFHDGLAQALPFGPLNGLGPGQTVSLLPRSAGTLAVSDGWLGRVVDPLGRAMDGRGPLPLGLLPRPIAAAPPEATHRARLGDRIALGVRALDLFTTCRLGQRLGLFSGSGVGKSTLFAMLARAAVCDVAVIALVGERGREVREFLEDDLGPEGLARSVVIVATSDTPPVLRRRAAYTAMTVAEHFRDQGRSVLFMMDSVTRFCLAAREIGLSAGEPPSTRGYPPSVFADLPRLLERAGPGKDKGPGATGFITALFTVLVEGDDTNEPVADAVRGILDGHVMLDRRIAESGRYPPVDVLRSLSRAAQGCLTAEERLLIRRARGIVALQTEMADLVRMGAYRPGSDPAVDEALTLGPRIESLLRQERTEQTSLDAAFQMLREALGPAGLPQ
;
A
#
# COMPACT_ATOMS: atom_id res chain seq x y z
N MET A 1 5.39 -19.04 -24.63
CA MET A 1 4.04 -19.51 -24.28
C MET A 1 4.12 -20.95 -23.77
N ARG A 2 4.12 -21.17 -22.44
CA ARG A 2 3.99 -22.53 -21.90
C ARG A 2 2.53 -22.97 -22.08
N ARG A 3 2.31 -24.01 -22.86
CA ARG A 3 0.99 -24.66 -22.95
C ARG A 3 0.67 -25.26 -21.59
N ASN A 4 -0.37 -24.74 -20.92
CA ASN A 4 -0.87 -25.32 -19.68
C ASN A 4 -1.13 -26.82 -19.88
N SER A 5 -0.64 -27.63 -18.97
CA SER A 5 -0.80 -29.10 -19.05
C SER A 5 -2.29 -29.44 -18.97
N LEU A 6 -2.66 -30.56 -19.60
CA LEU A 6 -4.04 -31.05 -19.55
C LEU A 6 -4.53 -31.24 -18.10
N SER A 7 -3.62 -31.64 -17.21
CA SER A 7 -3.85 -31.78 -15.77
C SER A 7 -4.27 -30.46 -15.09
N GLU A 8 -3.64 -29.33 -15.45
CA GLU A 8 -4.00 -28.01 -14.91
C GLU A 8 -5.38 -27.57 -15.39
N LYS A 9 -5.71 -27.85 -16.65
CA LYS A 9 -7.05 -27.57 -17.21
C LYS A 9 -8.14 -28.40 -16.53
N ILE A 10 -7.89 -29.69 -16.32
CA ILE A 10 -8.81 -30.60 -15.61
C ILE A 10 -8.97 -30.15 -14.15
N GLY A 11 -7.89 -29.75 -13.48
CA GLY A 11 -7.93 -29.20 -12.12
C GLY A 11 -8.77 -27.92 -12.03
N ALA A 12 -8.65 -27.02 -13.00
CA ALA A 12 -9.45 -25.80 -13.08
C ALA A 12 -10.94 -26.09 -13.34
N CYS A 13 -11.26 -27.02 -14.26
CA CYS A 13 -12.63 -27.47 -14.47
C CYS A 13 -13.22 -28.15 -13.22
N GLY A 14 -12.44 -28.97 -12.51
CA GLY A 14 -12.87 -29.59 -11.27
C GLY A 14 -13.08 -28.61 -10.13
N ALA A 15 -12.34 -27.48 -10.10
CA ALA A 15 -12.57 -26.40 -9.16
C ALA A 15 -13.88 -25.64 -9.49
N MET A 16 -14.13 -25.36 -10.77
CA MET A 16 -15.38 -24.72 -11.22
C MET A 16 -16.62 -25.58 -10.93
N LEU A 17 -16.52 -26.89 -11.13
CA LEU A 17 -17.63 -27.81 -10.83
C LEU A 17 -17.94 -27.94 -9.34
N ARG A 18 -16.95 -27.75 -8.45
CA ARG A 18 -17.16 -27.74 -6.99
C ARG A 18 -17.93 -26.51 -6.51
N ASP A 19 -17.92 -25.43 -7.28
CA ASP A 19 -18.65 -24.18 -6.97
C ASP A 19 -20.09 -24.16 -7.51
N ILE A 20 -20.50 -25.16 -8.26
CA ILE A 20 -21.91 -25.32 -8.67
C ILE A 20 -22.68 -25.87 -7.46
N THR A 21 -23.28 -24.97 -6.68
CA THR A 21 -24.22 -25.33 -5.63
C THR A 21 -25.61 -25.53 -6.27
N PRO A 22 -26.14 -26.77 -6.27
CA PRO A 22 -27.48 -27.06 -6.82
C PRO A 22 -28.61 -26.46 -5.98
N LEU A 23 -28.28 -25.99 -4.74
CA LEU A 23 -29.22 -25.37 -3.83
C LEU A 23 -28.87 -23.90 -3.62
N THR A 24 -29.79 -23.02 -3.92
CA THR A 24 -29.68 -21.60 -3.59
C THR A 24 -30.20 -21.38 -2.16
N VAL A 25 -29.31 -20.99 -1.27
CA VAL A 25 -29.69 -20.55 0.09
C VAL A 25 -30.23 -19.14 -0.03
N SER A 26 -31.47 -18.94 0.41
CA SER A 26 -32.12 -17.63 0.35
C SER A 26 -32.59 -17.18 1.74
N GLY A 27 -32.56 -15.87 1.93
CA GLY A 27 -33.05 -15.15 3.10
C GLY A 27 -33.99 -14.01 2.71
N ARG A 28 -34.38 -13.21 3.68
CA ARG A 28 -35.21 -12.02 3.49
C ARG A 28 -34.62 -10.84 4.25
N ILE A 29 -34.70 -9.66 3.63
CA ILE A 29 -34.38 -8.39 4.30
C ILE A 29 -35.40 -8.15 5.42
N VAL A 30 -34.91 -7.94 6.62
CA VAL A 30 -35.72 -7.59 7.81
C VAL A 30 -35.73 -6.10 8.01
N SER A 31 -34.54 -5.47 7.96
CA SER A 31 -34.39 -4.03 8.14
C SER A 31 -33.27 -3.48 7.26
N VAL A 32 -33.34 -2.18 7.01
CA VAL A 32 -32.28 -1.40 6.36
C VAL A 32 -32.04 -0.17 7.23
N SER A 33 -30.86 -0.10 7.89
CA SER A 33 -30.52 0.97 8.83
C SER A 33 -29.15 1.56 8.49
N GLY A 34 -29.12 2.82 8.05
CA GLY A 34 -27.87 3.47 7.61
C GLY A 34 -27.22 2.71 6.47
N LEU A 35 -26.06 2.09 6.72
CA LEU A 35 -25.32 1.30 5.74
C LEU A 35 -25.56 -0.21 5.86
N VAL A 36 -26.28 -0.66 6.91
CA VAL A 36 -26.45 -2.09 7.23
C VAL A 36 -27.80 -2.59 6.75
N VAL A 37 -27.80 -3.78 6.20
CA VAL A 37 -28.99 -4.56 5.85
C VAL A 37 -29.01 -5.80 6.74
N ASP A 38 -30.07 -5.95 7.56
CA ASP A 38 -30.28 -7.15 8.37
C ASP A 38 -31.09 -8.18 7.59
N VAL A 39 -30.57 -9.40 7.53
CA VAL A 39 -31.11 -10.50 6.74
C VAL A 39 -31.43 -11.69 7.62
N ALA A 40 -32.67 -12.15 7.58
CA ALA A 40 -33.12 -13.39 8.22
C ALA A 40 -33.00 -14.59 7.27
N GLY A 41 -32.97 -15.80 7.83
CA GLY A 41 -33.00 -17.07 7.10
C GLY A 41 -31.63 -17.58 6.64
N LEU A 42 -30.56 -16.92 7.02
CA LEU A 42 -29.18 -17.30 6.65
C LEU A 42 -28.36 -17.89 7.82
N ALA A 43 -28.97 -18.01 9.02
CA ALA A 43 -28.29 -18.53 10.21
C ALA A 43 -27.78 -19.97 9.98
N GLY A 44 -26.51 -20.20 10.29
CA GLY A 44 -25.85 -21.50 10.11
C GLY A 44 -25.45 -21.82 8.65
N GLN A 45 -25.79 -20.96 7.67
CA GLN A 45 -25.45 -21.14 6.27
C GLN A 45 -24.48 -20.08 5.77
N ALA A 46 -24.62 -18.83 6.23
CA ALA A 46 -23.72 -17.72 5.91
C ALA A 46 -22.70 -17.49 7.02
N PHE A 47 -21.53 -16.99 6.62
CA PHE A 47 -20.41 -16.66 7.50
C PHE A 47 -19.94 -15.22 7.25
N VAL A 48 -19.21 -14.63 8.18
CA VAL A 48 -18.59 -13.30 7.99
C VAL A 48 -17.62 -13.36 6.80
N GLY A 49 -17.77 -12.39 5.88
CA GLY A 49 -17.03 -12.33 4.63
C GLY A 49 -17.74 -12.97 3.43
N ASP A 50 -18.82 -13.74 3.65
CA ASP A 50 -19.63 -14.27 2.56
C ASP A 50 -20.37 -13.14 1.83
N GLN A 51 -20.63 -13.33 0.54
CA GLN A 51 -21.34 -12.37 -0.27
C GLN A 51 -22.81 -12.76 -0.47
N LEU A 52 -23.64 -11.76 -0.45
CA LEU A 52 -25.08 -11.84 -0.68
C LEU A 52 -25.45 -11.09 -1.96
N LEU A 53 -26.50 -11.53 -2.63
CA LEU A 53 -27.18 -10.78 -3.67
C LEU A 53 -28.54 -10.34 -3.12
N LEU A 54 -28.72 -9.03 -2.93
CA LEU A 54 -29.95 -8.40 -2.46
C LEU A 54 -30.79 -8.03 -3.68
N TYR A 55 -32.00 -8.52 -3.75
CA TYR A 55 -32.93 -8.19 -4.85
C TYR A 55 -33.79 -6.99 -4.44
N GLY A 56 -33.73 -5.93 -5.23
CA GLY A 56 -34.51 -4.71 -5.04
C GLY A 56 -35.79 -4.68 -5.87
N ARG A 57 -36.40 -3.48 -5.97
CA ARG A 57 -37.47 -3.22 -6.90
C ARG A 57 -36.94 -3.18 -8.36
N ASP A 58 -37.81 -3.42 -9.33
CA ASP A 58 -37.54 -3.24 -10.76
C ASP A 58 -36.34 -4.06 -11.27
N ASP A 59 -36.22 -5.31 -10.82
CA ASP A 59 -35.11 -6.24 -11.12
C ASP A 59 -33.71 -5.72 -10.76
N ALA A 60 -33.62 -4.64 -9.99
CA ALA A 60 -32.36 -4.17 -9.47
C ALA A 60 -31.78 -5.18 -8.47
N SER A 61 -30.48 -5.42 -8.53
CA SER A 61 -29.80 -6.25 -7.55
C SER A 61 -28.50 -5.61 -7.10
N VAL A 62 -28.21 -5.74 -5.80
CA VAL A 62 -26.99 -5.19 -5.17
C VAL A 62 -26.25 -6.30 -4.45
N ARG A 63 -24.96 -6.44 -4.70
CA ARG A 63 -24.12 -7.33 -3.89
C ARG A 63 -23.85 -6.70 -2.53
N ALA A 64 -23.74 -7.54 -1.50
CA ALA A 64 -23.39 -7.14 -0.15
C ALA A 64 -22.39 -8.14 0.46
N GLU A 65 -21.67 -7.74 1.48
CA GLU A 65 -20.78 -8.60 2.26
C GLU A 65 -21.33 -8.74 3.69
N VAL A 66 -21.38 -9.96 4.19
CA VAL A 66 -21.76 -10.22 5.59
C VAL A 66 -20.61 -9.76 6.50
N VAL A 67 -20.89 -8.81 7.38
CA VAL A 67 -19.89 -8.21 8.28
C VAL A 67 -20.06 -8.69 9.73
N GLY A 68 -21.21 -9.25 10.07
CA GLY A 68 -21.49 -9.74 11.43
C GLY A 68 -22.84 -10.42 11.53
N PHE A 69 -23.17 -10.83 12.76
CA PHE A 69 -24.46 -11.40 13.12
C PHE A 69 -24.93 -10.76 14.43
N HIS A 70 -26.21 -10.42 14.49
CA HIS A 70 -26.86 -9.89 15.68
C HIS A 70 -28.27 -10.45 15.78
N ASP A 71 -28.68 -10.95 16.96
CA ASP A 71 -30.00 -11.55 17.23
C ASP A 71 -30.45 -12.57 16.16
N GLY A 72 -29.52 -13.40 15.66
CA GLY A 72 -29.81 -14.41 14.65
C GLY A 72 -29.97 -13.88 13.23
N LEU A 73 -29.80 -12.57 13.02
CA LEU A 73 -29.79 -11.93 11.70
C LEU A 73 -28.37 -11.75 11.18
N ALA A 74 -28.18 -11.97 9.88
CA ALA A 74 -26.92 -11.62 9.23
C ALA A 74 -26.92 -10.12 8.92
N GLN A 75 -25.88 -9.42 9.36
CA GLN A 75 -25.65 -8.01 9.04
C GLN A 75 -24.79 -7.92 7.79
N ALA A 76 -25.31 -7.30 6.73
CA ALA A 76 -24.62 -7.17 5.46
C ALA A 76 -24.42 -5.69 5.07
N LEU A 77 -23.26 -5.38 4.49
CA LEU A 77 -22.96 -4.08 3.92
C LEU A 77 -22.98 -4.15 2.39
N PRO A 78 -23.87 -3.41 1.72
CA PRO A 78 -23.98 -3.38 0.26
C PRO A 78 -22.77 -2.73 -0.41
N PHE A 79 -22.46 -3.23 -1.61
CA PHE A 79 -21.43 -2.69 -2.49
C PHE A 79 -21.90 -1.53 -3.39
N GLY A 80 -23.16 -1.18 -3.28
CA GLY A 80 -23.80 -0.14 -4.07
C GLY A 80 -24.91 0.57 -3.29
N PRO A 81 -25.65 1.46 -3.96
CA PRO A 81 -26.71 2.24 -3.33
C PRO A 81 -27.83 1.34 -2.80
N LEU A 82 -28.45 1.75 -1.71
CA LEU A 82 -29.55 1.05 -1.04
C LEU A 82 -30.93 1.38 -1.66
N ASN A 83 -30.97 2.24 -2.67
CA ASN A 83 -32.22 2.68 -3.29
C ASN A 83 -32.99 1.48 -3.85
N GLY A 84 -34.26 1.37 -3.47
CA GLY A 84 -35.13 0.26 -3.89
C GLY A 84 -35.02 -1.00 -3.04
N LEU A 85 -34.12 -1.05 -2.03
CA LEU A 85 -34.08 -2.14 -1.04
C LEU A 85 -35.03 -1.84 0.12
N GLY A 86 -35.71 -2.87 0.63
CA GLY A 86 -36.61 -2.74 1.76
C GLY A 86 -36.99 -4.09 2.38
N PRO A 87 -37.68 -4.06 3.53
CA PRO A 87 -38.08 -5.26 4.24
C PRO A 87 -38.94 -6.21 3.37
N GLY A 88 -38.75 -7.52 3.58
CA GLY A 88 -39.47 -8.59 2.88
C GLY A 88 -38.84 -9.02 1.54
N GLN A 89 -37.89 -8.25 0.98
CA GLN A 89 -37.25 -8.61 -0.27
C GLN A 89 -36.31 -9.81 -0.11
N THR A 90 -36.16 -10.56 -1.20
CA THR A 90 -35.37 -11.79 -1.23
C THR A 90 -33.86 -11.48 -1.25
N VAL A 91 -33.10 -12.33 -0.60
CA VAL A 91 -31.63 -12.30 -0.58
C VAL A 91 -31.15 -13.70 -0.96
N SER A 92 -30.13 -13.79 -1.81
CA SER A 92 -29.46 -15.06 -2.11
C SER A 92 -28.02 -15.04 -1.59
N LEU A 93 -27.61 -16.13 -0.94
CA LEU A 93 -26.21 -16.37 -0.58
C LEU A 93 -25.46 -16.73 -1.86
N LEU A 94 -24.38 -15.99 -2.15
CA LEU A 94 -23.51 -16.25 -3.29
C LEU A 94 -22.52 -17.39 -2.97
N PRO A 95 -22.06 -18.12 -4.02
CA PRO A 95 -21.01 -19.12 -3.83
C PRO A 95 -19.74 -18.53 -3.20
N ARG A 96 -18.98 -19.33 -2.47
CA ARG A 96 -17.72 -18.92 -1.83
C ARG A 96 -16.67 -18.39 -2.82
N SER A 97 -16.75 -18.79 -4.09
CA SER A 97 -15.95 -18.23 -5.19
C SER A 97 -16.13 -16.72 -5.35
N ALA A 98 -17.26 -16.14 -4.93
CA ALA A 98 -17.47 -14.69 -4.93
C ALA A 98 -16.44 -13.93 -4.04
N GLY A 99 -15.84 -14.62 -3.05
CA GLY A 99 -14.74 -14.11 -2.21
C GLY A 99 -13.33 -14.31 -2.78
N THR A 100 -13.20 -14.80 -4.01
CA THR A 100 -11.91 -15.10 -4.66
C THR A 100 -11.67 -14.24 -5.91
N LEU A 101 -10.41 -14.18 -6.34
CA LEU A 101 -9.98 -13.52 -7.59
C LEU A 101 -9.19 -14.51 -8.44
N ALA A 102 -9.55 -14.63 -9.71
CA ALA A 102 -8.83 -15.39 -10.70
C ALA A 102 -7.84 -14.48 -11.46
N VAL A 103 -6.78 -14.06 -10.77
CA VAL A 103 -5.74 -13.16 -11.31
C VAL A 103 -4.90 -13.88 -12.36
N SER A 104 -4.56 -13.17 -13.44
CA SER A 104 -3.64 -13.67 -14.48
C SER A 104 -2.61 -12.60 -14.87
N ASP A 105 -1.57 -13.00 -15.58
CA ASP A 105 -0.56 -12.06 -16.11
C ASP A 105 -1.15 -11.02 -17.08
N GLY A 106 -2.29 -11.32 -17.68
CA GLY A 106 -3.02 -10.39 -18.55
C GLY A 106 -3.70 -9.22 -17.80
N TRP A 107 -3.54 -9.15 -16.49
CA TRP A 107 -3.95 -7.97 -15.72
C TRP A 107 -2.91 -6.83 -15.76
N LEU A 108 -1.69 -7.10 -16.25
CA LEU A 108 -0.69 -6.04 -16.47
C LEU A 108 -1.23 -4.99 -17.46
N GLY A 109 -1.00 -3.75 -17.14
CA GLY A 109 -1.47 -2.60 -17.92
C GLY A 109 -2.94 -2.23 -17.68
N ARG A 110 -3.63 -2.83 -16.69
CA ARG A 110 -5.06 -2.66 -16.48
C ARG A 110 -5.37 -1.88 -15.20
N VAL A 111 -6.51 -1.17 -15.26
CA VAL A 111 -7.12 -0.49 -14.12
C VAL A 111 -8.36 -1.28 -13.70
N VAL A 112 -8.46 -1.62 -12.42
CA VAL A 112 -9.36 -2.64 -11.89
C VAL A 112 -10.11 -2.12 -10.68
N ASP A 113 -11.39 -2.50 -10.54
CA ASP A 113 -12.19 -2.19 -9.36
C ASP A 113 -11.91 -3.17 -8.19
N PRO A 114 -12.42 -2.90 -6.96
CA PRO A 114 -12.24 -3.78 -5.81
C PRO A 114 -12.82 -5.20 -5.96
N LEU A 115 -13.69 -5.41 -6.94
CA LEU A 115 -14.31 -6.70 -7.26
C LEU A 115 -13.59 -7.48 -8.36
N GLY A 116 -12.47 -6.94 -8.89
CA GLY A 116 -11.71 -7.55 -9.98
C GLY A 116 -12.34 -7.33 -11.37
N ARG A 117 -13.05 -6.23 -11.57
CA ARG A 117 -13.62 -5.84 -12.87
C ARG A 117 -12.80 -4.74 -13.51
N ALA A 118 -12.68 -4.76 -14.84
CA ALA A 118 -11.97 -3.72 -15.57
C ALA A 118 -12.70 -2.37 -15.49
N MET A 119 -11.95 -1.29 -15.25
CA MET A 119 -12.42 0.10 -15.22
C MET A 119 -11.92 0.93 -16.40
N ASP A 120 -11.00 0.38 -17.20
CA ASP A 120 -10.25 1.09 -18.26
C ASP A 120 -10.92 1.05 -19.64
N GLY A 121 -12.13 0.51 -19.76
CA GLY A 121 -12.84 0.38 -21.02
C GLY A 121 -12.24 -0.59 -22.05
N ARG A 122 -11.17 -1.33 -21.69
CA ARG A 122 -10.41 -2.22 -22.57
C ARG A 122 -10.93 -3.67 -22.58
N GLY A 123 -12.22 -3.84 -22.27
CA GLY A 123 -12.89 -5.16 -22.21
C GLY A 123 -12.59 -5.92 -20.91
N PRO A 124 -13.19 -7.12 -20.75
CA PRO A 124 -13.06 -7.92 -19.53
C PRO A 124 -11.63 -8.36 -19.29
N LEU A 125 -11.30 -8.56 -18.01
CA LEU A 125 -9.97 -9.09 -17.60
C LEU A 125 -9.88 -10.57 -17.96
N PRO A 126 -8.73 -11.04 -18.48
CA PRO A 126 -8.50 -12.46 -18.66
C PRO A 126 -8.40 -13.14 -17.29
N LEU A 127 -9.13 -14.27 -17.14
CA LEU A 127 -9.15 -15.02 -15.90
C LEU A 127 -7.95 -15.95 -15.78
N GLY A 128 -7.37 -15.99 -14.59
CA GLY A 128 -6.35 -16.97 -14.22
C GLY A 128 -6.96 -18.34 -13.93
N LEU A 129 -6.12 -19.37 -13.93
CA LEU A 129 -6.54 -20.76 -13.72
C LEU A 129 -6.90 -21.07 -12.28
N LEU A 130 -6.26 -20.40 -11.32
CA LEU A 130 -6.41 -20.68 -9.90
C LEU A 130 -7.01 -19.46 -9.18
N PRO A 131 -8.24 -19.58 -8.69
CA PRO A 131 -8.84 -18.54 -7.88
C PRO A 131 -8.09 -18.41 -6.54
N ARG A 132 -7.83 -17.18 -6.12
CA ARG A 132 -7.14 -16.83 -4.87
C ARG A 132 -8.11 -16.16 -3.91
N PRO A 133 -8.13 -16.56 -2.63
CA PRO A 133 -8.96 -15.88 -1.64
C PRO A 133 -8.47 -14.45 -1.42
N ILE A 134 -9.40 -13.50 -1.39
CA ILE A 134 -9.06 -12.09 -1.14
C ILE A 134 -8.63 -11.90 0.33
N ALA A 135 -9.32 -12.53 1.27
CA ALA A 135 -9.01 -12.53 2.70
C ALA A 135 -8.02 -13.66 3.07
N ALA A 136 -6.89 -13.77 2.34
CA ALA A 136 -5.85 -14.73 2.69
C ALA A 136 -5.09 -14.33 3.95
N ALA A 137 -4.61 -15.34 4.70
CA ALA A 137 -3.67 -15.11 5.79
C ALA A 137 -2.26 -14.77 5.24
N PRO A 138 -1.46 -14.00 5.99
CA PRO A 138 -0.06 -13.80 5.64
C PRO A 138 0.70 -15.14 5.63
N PRO A 139 1.81 -15.27 4.88
CA PRO A 139 2.64 -16.46 4.91
C PRO A 139 3.14 -16.75 6.33
N GLU A 140 3.23 -18.03 6.70
CA GLU A 140 3.77 -18.45 7.99
C GLU A 140 5.20 -17.96 8.18
N ALA A 141 5.52 -17.41 9.35
CA ALA A 141 6.80 -16.78 9.63
C ALA A 141 8.00 -17.72 9.41
N THR A 142 7.86 -19.00 9.75
CA THR A 142 8.91 -20.02 9.62
C THR A 142 9.17 -20.46 8.17
N HIS A 143 8.20 -20.27 7.27
CA HIS A 143 8.31 -20.63 5.85
C HIS A 143 8.65 -19.44 4.96
N ARG A 144 8.70 -18.23 5.53
CA ARG A 144 9.06 -17.00 4.83
C ARG A 144 10.55 -16.95 4.55
N ALA A 145 10.94 -16.56 3.35
CA ALA A 145 12.32 -16.24 3.05
C ALA A 145 12.78 -14.99 3.83
N ARG A 146 14.08 -14.79 3.93
CA ARG A 146 14.66 -13.54 4.44
C ARG A 146 14.47 -12.42 3.42
N LEU A 147 14.65 -11.17 3.87
CA LEU A 147 14.73 -10.05 2.95
C LEU A 147 15.82 -10.29 1.92
N GLY A 148 15.49 -9.98 0.66
CA GLY A 148 16.43 -10.12 -0.46
C GLY A 148 17.50 -9.03 -0.50
N ASP A 149 18.09 -8.84 -1.68
CA ASP A 149 19.12 -7.84 -1.91
C ASP A 149 18.58 -6.41 -1.84
N ARG A 150 19.49 -5.44 -1.91
CA ARG A 150 19.20 -4.02 -2.00
C ARG A 150 18.42 -3.73 -3.29
N ILE A 151 17.38 -2.93 -3.19
CA ILE A 151 16.59 -2.44 -4.34
C ILE A 151 16.79 -0.94 -4.52
N ALA A 152 16.99 -0.50 -5.77
CA ALA A 152 16.96 0.92 -6.11
C ALA A 152 15.50 1.38 -6.23
N LEU A 153 15.15 2.40 -5.48
CA LEU A 153 13.86 3.08 -5.55
C LEU A 153 13.91 4.27 -6.55
N GLY A 154 15.11 4.67 -6.98
CA GLY A 154 15.34 5.74 -7.95
C GLY A 154 15.19 7.15 -7.38
N VAL A 155 15.05 7.27 -6.07
CA VAL A 155 14.97 8.54 -5.35
C VAL A 155 16.16 8.66 -4.41
N ARG A 156 17.08 9.61 -4.69
CA ARG A 156 18.35 9.76 -3.95
C ARG A 156 18.19 9.84 -2.44
N ALA A 157 17.21 10.60 -1.97
CA ALA A 157 16.95 10.72 -0.55
C ALA A 157 16.61 9.38 0.12
N LEU A 158 15.87 8.50 -0.57
CA LEU A 158 15.51 7.18 -0.06
C LEU A 158 16.67 6.19 -0.24
N ASP A 159 17.23 6.14 -1.43
CA ASP A 159 18.29 5.20 -1.78
C ASP A 159 19.53 5.36 -0.90
N LEU A 160 19.86 6.59 -0.50
CA LEU A 160 20.98 6.91 0.39
C LEU A 160 20.61 6.77 1.87
N PHE A 161 19.50 7.36 2.32
CA PHE A 161 19.24 7.54 3.75
C PHE A 161 18.20 6.56 4.34
N THR A 162 17.38 5.93 3.50
CA THR A 162 16.42 4.91 3.89
C THR A 162 16.48 3.70 2.96
N THR A 163 17.70 3.29 2.63
CA THR A 163 18.00 2.18 1.71
C THR A 163 17.11 0.98 1.96
N CYS A 164 16.46 0.51 0.89
CA CYS A 164 15.45 -0.53 0.92
C CYS A 164 15.99 -1.87 0.42
N ARG A 165 15.40 -2.96 0.92
CA ARG A 165 15.68 -4.34 0.46
C ARG A 165 14.44 -4.96 -0.16
N LEU A 166 14.63 -5.93 -1.04
CA LEU A 166 13.55 -6.72 -1.60
C LEU A 166 12.73 -7.39 -0.49
N GLY A 167 11.42 -7.20 -0.55
CA GLY A 167 10.49 -7.69 0.47
C GLY A 167 10.38 -6.83 1.73
N GLN A 168 11.01 -5.67 1.79
CA GLN A 168 10.86 -4.73 2.90
C GLN A 168 9.57 -3.92 2.81
N ARG A 169 9.02 -3.56 3.95
CA ARG A 169 7.80 -2.75 4.10
C ARG A 169 8.15 -1.38 4.67
N LEU A 170 7.90 -0.32 3.93
CA LEU A 170 8.17 1.06 4.35
C LEU A 170 6.88 1.88 4.41
N GLY A 171 6.77 2.73 5.41
CA GLY A 171 5.71 3.72 5.52
C GLY A 171 6.16 5.08 4.97
N LEU A 172 5.34 5.72 4.14
CA LEU A 172 5.50 7.11 3.71
C LEU A 172 4.55 7.99 4.52
N PHE A 173 5.07 8.70 5.50
CA PHE A 173 4.28 9.53 6.41
C PHE A 173 4.32 10.99 5.95
N SER A 174 3.17 11.61 5.79
CA SER A 174 3.07 12.99 5.33
C SER A 174 1.79 13.67 5.79
N GLY A 175 1.87 14.97 6.03
CA GLY A 175 0.69 15.83 6.05
C GLY A 175 0.06 16.00 4.67
N SER A 176 -1.14 16.60 4.62
CA SER A 176 -1.81 16.91 3.35
C SER A 176 -1.04 17.97 2.55
N GLY A 177 -0.88 17.78 1.25
CA GLY A 177 -0.29 18.77 0.34
C GLY A 177 1.24 18.92 0.42
N VAL A 178 1.95 18.03 1.10
CA VAL A 178 3.43 18.10 1.29
C VAL A 178 4.22 17.54 0.10
N GLY A 179 3.58 16.98 -0.94
CA GLY A 179 4.27 16.37 -2.08
C GLY A 179 4.31 14.84 -2.05
N LYS A 180 3.42 14.20 -1.26
CA LYS A 180 3.26 12.75 -1.19
C LYS A 180 3.01 12.13 -2.57
N SER A 181 2.04 12.64 -3.32
CA SER A 181 1.65 12.09 -4.62
C SER A 181 2.79 12.18 -5.63
N THR A 182 3.56 13.26 -5.61
CA THR A 182 4.75 13.41 -6.45
C THR A 182 5.81 12.35 -6.14
N LEU A 183 6.17 12.16 -4.86
CA LEU A 183 7.11 11.11 -4.46
C LEU A 183 6.58 9.71 -4.82
N PHE A 184 5.30 9.47 -4.60
CA PHE A 184 4.63 8.20 -4.94
C PHE A 184 4.75 7.90 -6.44
N ALA A 185 4.52 8.91 -7.29
CA ALA A 185 4.69 8.80 -8.73
C ALA A 185 6.14 8.56 -9.15
N MET A 186 7.11 9.24 -8.54
CA MET A 186 8.54 9.00 -8.78
C MET A 186 8.91 7.55 -8.50
N LEU A 187 8.46 7.01 -7.37
CA LEU A 187 8.71 5.62 -6.97
C LEU A 187 8.06 4.61 -7.92
N ALA A 188 6.81 4.85 -8.34
CA ALA A 188 6.11 4.00 -9.29
C ALA A 188 6.83 3.88 -10.65
N ARG A 189 7.48 4.96 -11.09
CA ARG A 189 8.23 5.00 -12.37
C ARG A 189 9.65 4.48 -12.26
N ALA A 190 10.37 4.86 -11.20
CA ALA A 190 11.81 4.69 -11.10
C ALA A 190 12.25 3.41 -10.39
N ALA A 191 11.44 2.84 -9.50
CA ALA A 191 11.83 1.66 -8.74
C ALA A 191 12.09 0.44 -9.65
N VAL A 192 13.17 -0.25 -9.37
CA VAL A 192 13.57 -1.46 -10.11
C VAL A 192 12.74 -2.65 -9.62
N CYS A 193 11.74 -3.04 -10.40
CA CYS A 193 10.87 -4.18 -10.11
C CYS A 193 10.32 -4.80 -11.39
N ASP A 194 9.87 -6.06 -11.32
CA ASP A 194 9.23 -6.74 -12.46
C ASP A 194 7.79 -6.27 -12.67
N VAL A 195 7.07 -6.01 -11.58
CA VAL A 195 5.66 -5.63 -11.56
C VAL A 195 5.41 -4.62 -10.48
N ALA A 196 4.62 -3.58 -10.79
CA ALA A 196 4.07 -2.69 -9.78
C ALA A 196 2.57 -3.00 -9.56
N VAL A 197 2.14 -3.08 -8.31
CA VAL A 197 0.73 -3.18 -7.95
C VAL A 197 0.36 -1.99 -7.09
N ILE A 198 -0.54 -1.17 -7.60
CA ILE A 198 -0.87 0.13 -7.02
C ILE A 198 -2.32 0.13 -6.54
N ALA A 199 -2.52 0.38 -5.25
CA ALA A 199 -3.84 0.48 -4.62
C ALA A 199 -4.15 1.95 -4.32
N LEU A 200 -5.10 2.54 -5.04
CA LEU A 200 -5.62 3.88 -4.78
C LEU A 200 -6.92 3.75 -3.99
N VAL A 201 -6.83 3.96 -2.68
CA VAL A 201 -7.92 3.71 -1.73
C VAL A 201 -8.43 5.01 -1.14
N GLY A 202 -9.64 5.39 -1.51
CA GLY A 202 -10.32 6.58 -1.00
C GLY A 202 -9.79 7.90 -1.57
N GLU A 203 -9.02 7.86 -2.66
CA GLU A 203 -8.54 9.06 -3.35
C GLU A 203 -9.66 9.67 -4.22
N ARG A 204 -9.53 10.95 -4.57
CA ARG A 204 -10.51 11.65 -5.40
C ARG A 204 -10.43 11.17 -6.85
N GLY A 205 -11.57 11.00 -7.51
CA GLY A 205 -11.60 10.54 -8.92
C GLY A 205 -10.73 11.38 -9.87
N ARG A 206 -10.61 12.70 -9.65
CA ARG A 206 -9.72 13.57 -10.42
C ARG A 206 -8.23 13.21 -10.19
N GLU A 207 -7.82 13.01 -8.95
CA GLU A 207 -6.44 12.68 -8.60
C GLU A 207 -6.03 11.30 -9.14
N VAL A 208 -6.97 10.35 -9.18
CA VAL A 208 -6.76 9.03 -9.81
C VAL A 208 -6.45 9.19 -11.30
N ARG A 209 -7.19 10.04 -12.01
CA ARG A 209 -6.97 10.25 -13.44
C ARG A 209 -5.64 10.95 -13.72
N GLU A 210 -5.33 12.02 -12.98
CA GLU A 210 -4.06 12.74 -13.06
C GLU A 210 -2.88 11.78 -12.78
N PHE A 211 -3.00 10.91 -11.77
CA PHE A 211 -1.98 9.91 -11.46
C PHE A 211 -1.76 8.92 -12.62
N LEU A 212 -2.83 8.42 -13.25
CA LEU A 212 -2.73 7.45 -14.33
C LEU A 212 -2.15 8.07 -15.61
N GLU A 213 -2.60 9.28 -15.98
CA GLU A 213 -2.26 9.93 -17.25
C GLU A 213 -0.93 10.69 -17.17
N ASP A 214 -0.71 11.48 -16.09
CA ASP A 214 0.42 12.40 -15.97
C ASP A 214 1.57 11.81 -15.16
N ASP A 215 1.24 11.10 -14.07
CA ASP A 215 2.23 10.61 -13.11
C ASP A 215 2.80 9.26 -13.51
N LEU A 216 1.96 8.26 -13.76
CA LEU A 216 2.38 6.90 -14.11
C LEU A 216 2.71 6.79 -15.60
N GLY A 217 1.88 7.37 -16.43
CA GLY A 217 1.99 7.34 -17.87
C GLY A 217 1.85 5.95 -18.49
N PRO A 218 1.89 5.85 -19.84
CA PRO A 218 1.69 4.57 -20.54
C PRO A 218 2.75 3.51 -20.20
N GLU A 219 4.01 3.91 -20.08
CA GLU A 219 5.13 3.00 -19.78
C GLU A 219 5.05 2.44 -18.35
N GLY A 220 4.78 3.30 -17.38
CA GLY A 220 4.58 2.88 -16.00
C GLY A 220 3.35 1.99 -15.85
N LEU A 221 2.25 2.33 -16.53
CA LEU A 221 1.02 1.53 -16.51
C LEU A 221 1.26 0.14 -17.12
N ALA A 222 2.02 0.02 -18.21
CA ALA A 222 2.25 -1.25 -18.90
C ALA A 222 2.83 -2.35 -17.99
N ARG A 223 3.63 -1.98 -16.98
CA ARG A 223 4.18 -2.90 -15.98
C ARG A 223 3.41 -2.93 -14.66
N SER A 224 2.25 -2.27 -14.61
CA SER A 224 1.48 -2.10 -13.39
C SER A 224 0.11 -2.76 -13.46
N VAL A 225 -0.46 -3.07 -12.30
CA VAL A 225 -1.90 -3.29 -12.10
C VAL A 225 -2.37 -2.26 -11.10
N VAL A 226 -3.36 -1.44 -11.48
CA VAL A 226 -3.86 -0.38 -10.61
C VAL A 226 -5.26 -0.73 -10.13
N ILE A 227 -5.43 -0.84 -8.82
CA ILE A 227 -6.72 -1.09 -8.17
C ILE A 227 -7.25 0.22 -7.61
N VAL A 228 -8.47 0.58 -7.98
CA VAL A 228 -9.06 1.88 -7.66
C VAL A 228 -10.36 1.73 -6.88
N ALA A 229 -10.42 2.41 -5.74
CA ALA A 229 -11.65 2.69 -5.00
C ALA A 229 -11.64 4.17 -4.58
N THR A 230 -12.43 5.00 -5.23
CA THR A 230 -12.49 6.43 -4.98
C THR A 230 -13.19 6.78 -3.66
N SER A 231 -13.10 8.03 -3.23
CA SER A 231 -13.65 8.49 -1.94
C SER A 231 -15.18 8.37 -1.83
N ASP A 232 -15.89 8.36 -2.96
CA ASP A 232 -17.34 8.13 -3.07
C ASP A 232 -17.74 6.65 -3.07
N THR A 233 -16.76 5.74 -3.17
CA THR A 233 -17.00 4.28 -3.13
C THR A 233 -17.41 3.85 -1.70
N PRO A 234 -18.39 2.93 -1.56
CA PRO A 234 -18.79 2.39 -0.25
C PRO A 234 -17.61 1.89 0.60
N PRO A 235 -17.66 2.03 1.94
CA PRO A 235 -16.52 1.70 2.81
C PRO A 235 -16.06 0.25 2.68
N VAL A 236 -16.98 -0.70 2.52
CA VAL A 236 -16.65 -2.11 2.31
C VAL A 236 -15.81 -2.34 1.05
N LEU A 237 -16.08 -1.61 -0.02
CA LEU A 237 -15.29 -1.68 -1.26
C LEU A 237 -13.95 -0.95 -1.12
N ARG A 238 -13.89 0.18 -0.41
CA ARG A 238 -12.61 0.85 -0.10
C ARG A 238 -11.68 -0.07 0.69
N ARG A 239 -12.20 -0.74 1.72
CA ARG A 239 -11.47 -1.75 2.48
C ARG A 239 -11.04 -2.92 1.58
N ARG A 240 -11.96 -3.43 0.75
CA ARG A 240 -11.72 -4.55 -0.16
C ARG A 240 -10.65 -4.26 -1.21
N ALA A 241 -10.55 -3.01 -1.71
CA ALA A 241 -9.54 -2.60 -2.69
C ALA A 241 -8.11 -2.92 -2.24
N ALA A 242 -7.78 -2.66 -0.97
CA ALA A 242 -6.47 -2.96 -0.40
C ALA A 242 -6.19 -4.48 -0.41
N TYR A 243 -7.17 -5.30 -0.04
CA TYR A 243 -7.04 -6.75 -0.06
C TYR A 243 -6.98 -7.31 -1.49
N THR A 244 -7.77 -6.76 -2.42
CA THR A 244 -7.71 -7.11 -3.84
C THR A 244 -6.34 -6.83 -4.42
N ALA A 245 -5.78 -5.65 -4.17
CA ALA A 245 -4.44 -5.29 -4.62
C ALA A 245 -3.37 -6.21 -4.02
N MET A 246 -3.45 -6.53 -2.73
CA MET A 246 -2.52 -7.46 -2.10
C MET A 246 -2.61 -8.86 -2.71
N THR A 247 -3.82 -9.35 -3.02
CA THR A 247 -4.01 -10.65 -3.69
C THR A 247 -3.40 -10.66 -5.09
N VAL A 248 -3.49 -9.54 -5.83
CA VAL A 248 -2.81 -9.39 -7.13
C VAL A 248 -1.29 -9.40 -6.96
N ALA A 249 -0.76 -8.70 -5.96
CA ALA A 249 0.69 -8.71 -5.67
C ALA A 249 1.20 -10.11 -5.30
N GLU A 250 0.44 -10.85 -4.50
CA GLU A 250 0.75 -12.24 -4.14
C GLU A 250 0.77 -13.18 -5.35
N HIS A 251 -0.09 -12.96 -6.34
CA HIS A 251 -0.09 -13.74 -7.58
C HIS A 251 1.27 -13.66 -8.28
N PHE A 252 1.81 -12.46 -8.45
CA PHE A 252 3.11 -12.24 -9.10
C PHE A 252 4.28 -12.67 -8.22
N ARG A 253 4.24 -12.40 -6.91
CA ARG A 253 5.25 -12.88 -5.95
C ARG A 253 5.40 -14.41 -6.00
N ASP A 254 4.29 -15.15 -6.02
CA ASP A 254 4.31 -16.59 -5.98
C ASP A 254 4.86 -17.22 -7.27
N GLN A 255 4.94 -16.45 -8.35
CA GLN A 255 5.64 -16.78 -9.59
C GLN A 255 7.16 -16.49 -9.52
N GLY A 256 7.69 -16.00 -8.40
CA GLY A 256 9.10 -15.64 -8.22
C GLY A 256 9.46 -14.23 -8.66
N ARG A 257 8.47 -13.35 -8.94
CA ARG A 257 8.71 -11.98 -9.38
C ARG A 257 9.00 -11.03 -8.21
N SER A 258 9.77 -9.98 -8.50
CA SER A 258 9.93 -8.81 -7.65
C SER A 258 8.75 -7.86 -7.87
N VAL A 259 7.89 -7.74 -6.86
CA VAL A 259 6.70 -6.89 -6.91
C VAL A 259 6.93 -5.65 -6.06
N LEU A 260 6.71 -4.47 -6.63
CA LEU A 260 6.55 -3.23 -5.88
C LEU A 260 5.06 -3.04 -5.59
N PHE A 261 4.69 -3.16 -4.33
CA PHE A 261 3.33 -2.88 -3.87
C PHE A 261 3.26 -1.45 -3.32
N MET A 262 2.33 -0.66 -3.80
CA MET A 262 2.16 0.73 -3.39
C MET A 262 0.71 0.96 -3.01
N MET A 263 0.45 1.48 -1.80
CA MET A 263 -0.91 1.73 -1.31
C MET A 263 -1.07 3.18 -0.86
N ASP A 264 -1.95 3.90 -1.50
CA ASP A 264 -2.37 5.25 -1.15
C ASP A 264 -3.88 5.27 -0.84
N SER A 265 -4.33 5.30 0.42
CA SER A 265 -3.53 5.32 1.65
C SER A 265 -4.06 4.33 2.71
N VAL A 266 -3.19 3.92 3.62
CA VAL A 266 -3.56 3.13 4.80
C VAL A 266 -4.55 3.88 5.68
N THR A 267 -4.40 5.19 5.82
CA THR A 267 -5.34 6.02 6.61
C THR A 267 -6.76 5.91 6.07
N ARG A 268 -6.93 5.95 4.74
CA ARG A 268 -8.26 5.79 4.10
C ARG A 268 -8.83 4.38 4.28
N PHE A 269 -7.97 3.36 4.25
CA PHE A 269 -8.36 1.99 4.61
C PHE A 269 -8.86 1.90 6.04
N CYS A 270 -8.15 2.49 7.00
CA CYS A 270 -8.56 2.51 8.40
C CYS A 270 -9.86 3.28 8.62
N LEU A 271 -10.08 4.39 7.91
CA LEU A 271 -11.35 5.12 7.94
C LEU A 271 -12.50 4.27 7.41
N ALA A 272 -12.29 3.54 6.31
CA ALA A 272 -13.29 2.62 5.79
C ALA A 272 -13.59 1.47 6.77
N ALA A 273 -12.56 0.88 7.38
CA ALA A 273 -12.71 -0.15 8.40
C ALA A 273 -13.44 0.38 9.67
N ARG A 274 -13.18 1.64 10.05
CA ARG A 274 -13.90 2.34 11.13
C ARG A 274 -15.38 2.50 10.80
N GLU A 275 -15.73 2.97 9.61
CA GLU A 275 -17.12 3.11 9.17
C GLU A 275 -17.85 1.76 9.21
N ILE A 276 -17.19 0.67 8.78
CA ILE A 276 -17.73 -0.70 8.81
C ILE A 276 -17.98 -1.14 10.26
N GLY A 277 -16.97 -1.07 11.14
CA GLY A 277 -17.08 -1.53 12.52
C GLY A 277 -18.15 -0.77 13.30
N LEU A 278 -18.19 0.57 13.18
CA LEU A 278 -19.23 1.39 13.83
C LEU A 278 -20.63 1.05 13.30
N SER A 279 -20.78 0.80 12.00
CA SER A 279 -22.07 0.39 11.41
C SER A 279 -22.49 -1.00 11.87
N ALA A 280 -21.54 -1.90 12.13
CA ALA A 280 -21.79 -3.23 12.68
C ALA A 280 -22.01 -3.22 14.21
N GLY A 281 -22.06 -2.06 14.85
CA GLY A 281 -22.32 -1.91 16.29
C GLY A 281 -21.09 -2.06 17.19
N GLU A 282 -19.86 -2.09 16.65
CA GLU A 282 -18.67 -2.08 17.49
C GLU A 282 -18.55 -0.76 18.26
N PRO A 283 -18.21 -0.78 19.55
CA PRO A 283 -18.00 0.44 20.31
C PRO A 283 -16.74 1.18 19.84
N PRO A 284 -16.79 2.52 19.74
CA PRO A 284 -15.60 3.31 19.46
C PRO A 284 -14.60 3.24 20.60
N SER A 285 -13.32 3.15 20.27
CA SER A 285 -12.18 3.17 21.21
C SER A 285 -11.30 4.42 20.93
N THR A 286 -10.01 4.27 20.89
CA THR A 286 -9.01 5.36 20.74
C THR A 286 -9.31 6.23 19.52
N ARG A 287 -9.51 7.53 19.74
CA ARG A 287 -9.89 8.52 18.72
C ARG A 287 -11.06 8.09 17.82
N GLY A 288 -11.99 7.28 18.38
CA GLY A 288 -13.19 6.83 17.68
C GLY A 288 -12.96 5.67 16.70
N TYR A 289 -11.82 5.01 16.71
CA TYR A 289 -11.59 3.78 15.96
C TYR A 289 -12.03 2.57 16.75
N PRO A 290 -12.84 1.64 16.18
CA PRO A 290 -13.12 0.35 16.78
C PRO A 290 -11.84 -0.51 16.88
N PRO A 291 -11.77 -1.45 17.89
CA PRO A 291 -10.62 -2.35 18.05
C PRO A 291 -10.31 -3.21 16.81
N SER A 292 -11.34 -3.58 16.04
CA SER A 292 -11.19 -4.37 14.81
C SER A 292 -10.29 -3.72 13.78
N VAL A 293 -10.22 -2.38 13.71
CA VAL A 293 -9.34 -1.65 12.79
C VAL A 293 -7.88 -1.98 13.06
N PHE A 294 -7.45 -1.97 14.32
CA PHE A 294 -6.08 -2.28 14.71
C PHE A 294 -5.75 -3.78 14.59
N ALA A 295 -6.75 -4.66 14.64
CA ALA A 295 -6.58 -6.08 14.34
C ALA A 295 -6.45 -6.36 12.84
N ASP A 296 -7.09 -5.55 11.99
CA ASP A 296 -7.05 -5.69 10.52
C ASP A 296 -5.73 -5.20 9.90
N LEU A 297 -5.13 -4.15 10.48
CA LEU A 297 -3.87 -3.57 9.99
C LEU A 297 -2.74 -4.61 9.85
N PRO A 298 -2.35 -5.35 10.90
CA PRO A 298 -1.31 -6.37 10.77
C PRO A 298 -1.68 -7.45 9.75
N ARG A 299 -2.94 -7.85 9.68
CA ARG A 299 -3.42 -8.87 8.74
C ARG A 299 -3.18 -8.47 7.28
N LEU A 300 -3.37 -7.20 6.95
CA LEU A 300 -3.09 -6.68 5.61
C LEU A 300 -1.59 -6.47 5.39
N LEU A 301 -0.93 -5.72 6.29
CA LEU A 301 0.44 -5.28 6.10
C LEU A 301 1.45 -6.44 6.12
N GLU A 302 1.19 -7.47 6.94
CA GLU A 302 2.03 -8.66 7.03
C GLU A 302 1.93 -9.60 5.82
N ARG A 303 0.97 -9.43 4.92
CA ARG A 303 0.91 -10.17 3.65
C ARG A 303 2.00 -9.73 2.67
N ALA A 304 2.45 -8.48 2.76
CA ALA A 304 3.64 -8.01 2.04
C ALA A 304 4.92 -8.64 2.60
N GLY A 305 5.95 -8.67 1.79
CA GLY A 305 7.24 -9.21 2.18
C GLY A 305 7.71 -10.35 1.29
N PRO A 306 8.73 -11.09 1.73
CA PRO A 306 9.21 -12.26 1.03
C PRO A 306 8.13 -13.36 0.93
N GLY A 307 8.10 -14.07 -0.18
CA GLY A 307 7.32 -15.30 -0.34
C GLY A 307 7.91 -16.47 0.43
N LYS A 308 7.38 -17.66 0.19
CA LYS A 308 7.98 -18.91 0.70
C LYS A 308 9.38 -19.07 0.13
N ASP A 309 10.30 -19.54 0.96
CA ASP A 309 11.67 -19.82 0.52
C ASP A 309 11.66 -20.97 -0.51
N LYS A 310 12.06 -20.63 -1.72
CA LYS A 310 12.19 -21.58 -2.85
C LYS A 310 13.64 -21.71 -3.33
N GLY A 311 14.57 -21.15 -2.56
CA GLY A 311 15.98 -21.07 -2.93
C GLY A 311 16.35 -19.84 -3.77
N PRO A 312 17.63 -19.65 -4.06
CA PRO A 312 18.16 -18.50 -4.79
C PRO A 312 17.50 -18.34 -6.17
N GLY A 313 17.05 -17.14 -6.50
CA GLY A 313 16.45 -16.80 -7.79
C GLY A 313 15.04 -17.33 -8.05
N ALA A 314 14.47 -18.15 -7.14
CA ALA A 314 13.11 -18.68 -7.27
C ALA A 314 12.11 -18.04 -6.29
N THR A 315 12.61 -17.36 -5.26
CA THR A 315 11.80 -16.66 -4.28
C THR A 315 11.35 -15.31 -4.81
N GLY A 316 10.04 -15.08 -4.85
CA GLY A 316 9.49 -13.75 -5.17
C GLY A 316 9.31 -12.88 -3.93
N PHE A 317 9.21 -11.58 -4.16
CA PHE A 317 9.15 -10.56 -3.09
C PHE A 317 8.03 -9.57 -3.35
N ILE A 318 7.36 -9.11 -2.29
CA ILE A 318 6.52 -7.92 -2.31
C ILE A 318 7.23 -6.86 -1.46
N THR A 319 7.93 -5.93 -2.13
CA THR A 319 8.45 -4.72 -1.50
C THR A 319 7.31 -3.72 -1.41
N ALA A 320 6.96 -3.27 -0.21
CA ALA A 320 5.74 -2.50 -0.02
C ALA A 320 6.01 -1.08 0.47
N LEU A 321 5.31 -0.12 -0.12
CA LEU A 321 5.27 1.29 0.25
C LEU A 321 3.85 1.66 0.65
N PHE A 322 3.64 1.95 1.92
CA PHE A 322 2.34 2.29 2.50
C PHE A 322 2.29 3.76 2.85
N THR A 323 1.44 4.55 2.20
CA THR A 323 1.28 5.95 2.58
C THR A 323 0.38 6.09 3.80
N VAL A 324 0.76 6.96 4.71
CA VAL A 324 0.02 7.30 5.92
C VAL A 324 -0.17 8.81 5.95
N LEU A 325 -1.42 9.25 5.93
CA LEU A 325 -1.75 10.67 6.11
C LEU A 325 -1.74 10.98 7.60
N VAL A 326 -0.96 11.97 7.98
CA VAL A 326 -0.81 12.43 9.37
C VAL A 326 -1.51 13.78 9.51
N GLU A 327 -2.60 13.83 10.27
CA GLU A 327 -3.34 15.09 10.47
C GLU A 327 -2.54 16.04 11.37
N GLY A 328 -2.39 17.29 10.94
CA GLY A 328 -1.68 18.32 11.71
C GLY A 328 -0.20 18.02 11.97
N ASP A 329 0.43 17.16 11.13
CA ASP A 329 1.81 16.68 11.30
C ASP A 329 2.05 15.92 12.64
N ASP A 330 0.95 15.46 13.32
CA ASP A 330 0.98 14.69 14.56
C ASP A 330 1.26 13.20 14.29
N THR A 331 2.53 12.83 14.32
CA THR A 331 2.98 11.45 14.13
C THR A 331 2.57 10.48 15.26
N ASN A 332 1.95 10.97 16.35
CA ASN A 332 1.44 10.17 17.46
C ASN A 332 -0.05 9.82 17.28
N GLU A 333 -0.61 10.06 16.09
CA GLU A 333 -1.94 9.57 15.75
C GLU A 333 -1.96 8.02 15.83
N PRO A 334 -3.03 7.41 16.40
CA PRO A 334 -3.09 5.95 16.63
C PRO A 334 -2.82 5.09 15.41
N VAL A 335 -3.32 5.49 14.23
CA VAL A 335 -3.06 4.76 12.97
C VAL A 335 -1.58 4.88 12.57
N ALA A 336 -1.01 6.09 12.66
CA ALA A 336 0.38 6.33 12.31
C ALA A 336 1.33 5.55 13.23
N ASP A 337 1.06 5.54 14.54
CA ASP A 337 1.85 4.81 15.52
C ASP A 337 1.76 3.29 15.33
N ALA A 338 0.53 2.75 15.15
CA ALA A 338 0.31 1.33 14.89
C ALA A 338 1.04 0.87 13.60
N VAL A 339 0.93 1.64 12.51
CA VAL A 339 1.61 1.33 11.24
C VAL A 339 3.13 1.35 11.41
N ARG A 340 3.68 2.36 12.11
CA ARG A 340 5.11 2.46 12.39
C ARG A 340 5.65 1.28 13.20
N GLY A 341 4.83 0.73 14.11
CA GLY A 341 5.17 -0.46 14.89
C GLY A 341 5.25 -1.74 14.06
N ILE A 342 4.43 -1.86 13.01
CA ILE A 342 4.35 -3.05 12.15
C ILE A 342 5.40 -3.05 11.04
N LEU A 343 5.72 -1.87 10.48
CA LEU A 343 6.58 -1.75 9.30
C LEU A 343 8.09 -1.82 9.63
N ASP A 344 8.89 -2.14 8.62
CA ASP A 344 10.34 -2.30 8.70
C ASP A 344 11.12 -0.97 8.59
N GLY A 345 10.41 0.14 8.48
CA GLY A 345 10.96 1.49 8.40
C GLY A 345 9.92 2.52 7.99
N HIS A 346 10.33 3.79 8.01
CA HIS A 346 9.46 4.91 7.66
C HIS A 346 10.24 6.03 6.99
N VAL A 347 9.58 6.71 6.08
CA VAL A 347 10.01 7.92 5.40
C VAL A 347 9.09 9.04 5.83
N MET A 348 9.66 10.12 6.37
CA MET A 348 8.92 11.30 6.82
C MET A 348 9.03 12.40 5.76
N LEU A 349 7.90 12.90 5.30
CA LEU A 349 7.86 14.11 4.48
C LEU A 349 7.57 15.31 5.39
N ASP A 350 8.39 16.33 5.28
CA ASP A 350 8.29 17.52 6.11
C ASP A 350 7.82 18.74 5.30
N ARG A 351 6.81 19.46 5.83
CA ARG A 351 6.23 20.65 5.21
C ARG A 351 7.23 21.78 5.09
N ARG A 352 8.09 21.99 6.09
CA ARG A 352 9.09 23.07 6.09
C ARG A 352 10.11 22.86 4.98
N ILE A 353 10.46 21.58 4.72
CA ILE A 353 11.35 21.23 3.61
C ILE A 353 10.68 21.53 2.26
N ALA A 354 9.39 21.22 2.11
CA ALA A 354 8.63 21.55 0.91
C ALA A 354 8.54 23.07 0.69
N GLU A 355 8.24 23.83 1.76
CA GLU A 355 8.16 25.30 1.76
C GLU A 355 9.52 25.96 1.43
N SER A 356 10.65 25.33 1.77
CA SER A 356 11.98 25.77 1.35
C SER A 356 12.30 25.49 -0.13
N GLY A 357 11.38 24.86 -0.86
CA GLY A 357 11.53 24.51 -2.28
C GLY A 357 12.40 23.29 -2.56
N ARG A 358 12.69 22.43 -1.57
CA ARG A 358 13.36 21.15 -1.80
C ARG A 358 12.35 20.05 -2.03
N TYR A 359 12.42 19.41 -3.19
CA TYR A 359 11.62 18.25 -3.57
C TYR A 359 12.53 17.10 -4.02
N PRO A 360 12.17 15.81 -3.66
CA PRO A 360 11.12 15.44 -2.71
C PRO A 360 11.44 15.90 -1.27
N PRO A 361 10.42 16.29 -0.48
CA PRO A 361 10.61 16.90 0.83
C PRO A 361 10.84 15.87 1.94
N VAL A 362 11.75 14.93 1.69
CA VAL A 362 12.09 13.84 2.62
C VAL A 362 12.95 14.37 3.76
N ASP A 363 12.49 14.25 4.99
CA ASP A 363 13.31 14.48 6.17
C ASP A 363 14.23 13.27 6.40
N VAL A 364 15.48 13.40 6.00
CA VAL A 364 16.46 12.31 6.09
C VAL A 364 16.89 12.01 7.53
N LEU A 365 16.71 12.94 8.46
CA LEU A 365 17.05 12.75 9.88
C LEU A 365 15.96 11.95 10.60
N ARG A 366 14.68 12.20 10.29
CA ARG A 366 13.53 11.52 10.88
C ARG A 366 13.12 10.25 10.14
N SER A 367 13.75 9.95 9.00
CA SER A 367 13.49 8.74 8.21
C SER A 367 14.42 7.62 8.60
N LEU A 368 13.90 6.37 8.63
CA LEU A 368 14.62 5.20 9.09
C LEU A 368 14.29 3.95 8.26
N SER A 369 15.31 3.19 7.88
CA SER A 369 15.17 1.81 7.41
C SER A 369 15.89 0.86 8.37
N ARG A 370 15.14 -0.06 8.98
CA ARG A 370 15.70 -1.07 9.91
C ARG A 370 16.56 -2.10 9.18
N ALA A 371 16.35 -2.29 7.88
CA ALA A 371 17.05 -3.28 7.06
C ALA A 371 18.30 -2.71 6.35
N ALA A 372 18.53 -1.40 6.39
CA ALA A 372 19.62 -0.73 5.66
C ALA A 372 21.00 -1.25 6.04
N GLN A 373 21.26 -1.50 7.34
CA GLN A 373 22.56 -1.96 7.79
C GLN A 373 23.02 -3.29 7.18
N GLY A 374 22.08 -4.15 6.83
CA GLY A 374 22.34 -5.47 6.25
C GLY A 374 22.68 -5.46 4.74
N CYS A 375 22.57 -4.33 4.06
CA CYS A 375 22.80 -4.23 2.62
C CYS A 375 23.75 -3.10 2.19
N LEU A 376 24.30 -2.37 3.13
CA LEU A 376 25.28 -1.30 2.90
C LEU A 376 26.69 -1.79 3.20
N THR A 377 27.66 -1.37 2.39
CA THR A 377 29.08 -1.59 2.67
C THR A 377 29.55 -0.76 3.88
N ALA A 378 30.73 -1.07 4.41
CA ALA A 378 31.30 -0.29 5.51
C ALA A 378 31.52 1.18 5.11
N GLU A 379 32.02 1.40 3.89
CA GLU A 379 32.26 2.73 3.33
C GLU A 379 30.94 3.51 3.18
N GLU A 380 29.91 2.92 2.58
CA GLU A 380 28.60 3.55 2.40
C GLU A 380 28.00 3.96 3.75
N ARG A 381 28.11 3.10 4.78
CA ARG A 381 27.66 3.43 6.14
C ARG A 381 28.37 4.64 6.74
N LEU A 382 29.70 4.77 6.50
CA LEU A 382 30.48 5.92 6.95
C LEU A 382 30.05 7.21 6.23
N LEU A 383 29.86 7.16 4.92
CA LEU A 383 29.39 8.30 4.12
C LEU A 383 28.02 8.79 4.60
N ILE A 384 27.06 7.87 4.77
CA ILE A 384 25.70 8.19 5.25
C ILE A 384 25.76 8.78 6.67
N ARG A 385 26.56 8.21 7.57
CA ARG A 385 26.70 8.71 8.94
C ARG A 385 27.26 10.12 8.96
N ARG A 386 28.31 10.40 8.18
CA ARG A 386 28.92 11.73 8.07
C ARG A 386 27.90 12.74 7.49
N ALA A 387 27.23 12.38 6.39
CA ALA A 387 26.21 13.24 5.79
C ALA A 387 25.07 13.57 6.76
N ARG A 388 24.56 12.57 7.50
CA ARG A 388 23.54 12.80 8.56
C ARG A 388 24.04 13.73 9.65
N GLY A 389 25.28 13.56 10.11
CA GLY A 389 25.90 14.44 11.11
C GLY A 389 25.98 15.91 10.64
N ILE A 390 26.39 16.11 9.39
CA ILE A 390 26.45 17.43 8.77
C ILE A 390 25.07 18.07 8.68
N VAL A 391 24.06 17.35 8.18
CA VAL A 391 22.69 17.86 8.06
C VAL A 391 22.09 18.14 9.45
N ALA A 392 22.35 17.30 10.44
CA ALA A 392 21.89 17.49 11.81
C ALA A 392 22.48 18.77 12.43
N LEU A 393 23.80 18.92 12.35
CA LEU A 393 24.50 20.10 12.89
C LEU A 393 24.10 21.39 12.17
N GLN A 394 23.96 21.35 10.83
CA GLN A 394 23.44 22.49 10.06
C GLN A 394 22.04 22.90 10.52
N THR A 395 21.16 21.92 10.74
CA THR A 395 19.79 22.17 11.20
C THR A 395 19.76 22.77 12.61
N GLU A 396 20.59 22.26 13.52
CA GLU A 396 20.70 22.75 14.89
C GLU A 396 21.25 24.19 14.93
N MET A 397 22.25 24.48 14.10
CA MET A 397 22.89 25.79 14.08
C MET A 397 22.17 26.85 13.24
N ALA A 398 21.13 26.47 12.47
CA ALA A 398 20.47 27.35 11.50
C ALA A 398 19.96 28.66 12.12
N ASP A 399 19.38 28.62 13.32
CA ASP A 399 18.86 29.80 13.99
C ASP A 399 19.98 30.69 14.55
N LEU A 400 21.04 30.12 15.12
CA LEU A 400 22.20 30.85 15.62
C LEU A 400 22.93 31.58 14.49
N VAL A 401 23.09 30.93 13.35
CA VAL A 401 23.69 31.54 12.14
C VAL A 401 22.81 32.68 11.61
N ARG A 402 21.50 32.48 11.56
CA ARG A 402 20.53 33.47 11.05
C ARG A 402 20.47 34.74 11.94
N MET A 403 20.62 34.54 13.26
CA MET A 403 20.69 35.64 14.23
C MET A 403 22.07 36.32 14.30
N GLY A 404 23.06 35.84 13.56
CA GLY A 404 24.44 36.37 13.62
C GLY A 404 25.19 36.02 14.92
N ALA A 405 24.68 35.06 15.70
CA ALA A 405 25.29 34.64 16.96
C ALA A 405 26.48 33.68 16.76
N TYR A 406 26.61 33.05 15.61
CA TYR A 406 27.74 32.18 15.25
C TYR A 406 28.84 32.98 14.53
N ARG A 407 30.09 32.80 14.95
CA ARG A 407 31.26 33.37 14.27
C ARG A 407 32.01 32.28 13.51
N PRO A 408 32.21 32.41 12.18
CA PRO A 408 33.05 31.48 11.42
C PRO A 408 34.43 31.29 12.06
N GLY A 409 34.91 30.05 12.10
CA GLY A 409 36.20 29.70 12.73
C GLY A 409 36.12 29.37 14.21
N SER A 410 34.97 29.51 14.88
CA SER A 410 34.82 29.18 16.31
C SER A 410 34.67 27.67 16.56
N ASP A 411 34.10 26.93 15.61
CA ASP A 411 33.97 25.48 15.66
C ASP A 411 34.17 24.87 14.27
N PRO A 412 35.26 24.06 14.07
CA PRO A 412 35.53 23.45 12.75
C PRO A 412 34.41 22.54 12.23
N ALA A 413 33.67 21.86 13.14
CA ALA A 413 32.58 20.96 12.74
C ALA A 413 31.38 21.76 12.22
N VAL A 414 31.08 22.88 12.84
CA VAL A 414 30.02 23.81 12.39
C VAL A 414 30.41 24.45 11.05
N ASP A 415 31.66 24.89 10.87
CA ASP A 415 32.15 25.46 9.62
C ASP A 415 32.08 24.42 8.48
N GLU A 416 32.44 23.18 8.76
CA GLU A 416 32.27 22.07 7.82
C GLU A 416 30.77 21.89 7.46
N ALA A 417 29.91 21.86 8.45
CA ALA A 417 28.45 21.68 8.24
C ALA A 417 27.84 22.82 7.43
N LEU A 418 28.26 24.04 7.66
CA LEU A 418 27.81 25.21 6.88
C LEU A 418 28.32 25.20 5.43
N THR A 419 29.47 24.57 5.18
CA THR A 419 30.07 24.46 3.85
C THR A 419 29.51 23.30 3.05
N LEU A 420 29.37 22.12 3.67
CA LEU A 420 28.95 20.89 2.99
C LEU A 420 27.44 20.67 3.01
N GLY A 421 26.72 21.21 4.00
CA GLY A 421 25.27 21.09 4.12
C GLY A 421 24.53 21.53 2.86
N PRO A 422 24.80 22.72 2.28
CA PRO A 422 24.18 23.16 1.04
C PRO A 422 24.44 22.21 -0.16
N ARG A 423 25.60 21.53 -0.20
CA ARG A 423 25.90 20.54 -1.25
C ARG A 423 25.05 19.28 -1.08
N ILE A 424 24.85 18.81 0.17
CA ILE A 424 23.96 17.69 0.48
C ILE A 424 22.52 18.06 0.18
N GLU A 425 22.06 19.26 0.52
CA GLU A 425 20.72 19.75 0.16
C GLU A 425 20.51 19.81 -1.36
N SER A 426 21.52 20.22 -2.12
CA SER A 426 21.47 20.18 -3.58
C SER A 426 21.39 18.76 -4.12
N LEU A 427 22.13 17.82 -3.53
CA LEU A 427 22.05 16.39 -3.88
C LEU A 427 20.66 15.80 -3.62
N LEU A 428 20.01 16.19 -2.54
CA LEU A 428 18.67 15.69 -2.16
C LEU A 428 17.55 16.27 -3.02
N ARG A 429 17.80 17.37 -3.74
CA ARG A 429 16.84 17.95 -4.68
C ARG A 429 16.84 17.12 -5.96
N GLN A 430 15.70 16.59 -6.35
CA GLN A 430 15.54 15.72 -7.51
C GLN A 430 14.26 16.05 -8.26
N GLU A 431 14.36 16.25 -9.57
CA GLU A 431 13.20 16.51 -10.43
C GLU A 431 12.32 15.26 -10.57
N ARG A 432 11.02 15.46 -10.86
CA ARG A 432 10.03 14.36 -10.99
C ARG A 432 10.40 13.28 -12.00
N THR A 433 11.07 13.67 -13.07
CA THR A 433 11.46 12.78 -14.18
C THR A 433 12.89 12.28 -14.08
N GLU A 434 13.65 12.81 -13.14
CA GLU A 434 15.05 12.43 -12.94
C GLU A 434 15.13 11.07 -12.27
N GLN A 435 15.94 10.17 -12.86
CA GLN A 435 16.22 8.85 -12.30
C GLN A 435 17.71 8.75 -12.01
N THR A 436 18.04 8.20 -10.85
CA THR A 436 19.44 8.04 -10.44
C THR A 436 19.66 6.58 -10.01
N SER A 437 20.69 5.94 -10.51
CA SER A 437 21.08 4.62 -10.03
C SER A 437 21.68 4.69 -8.62
N LEU A 438 21.67 3.58 -7.89
CA LEU A 438 22.26 3.50 -6.54
C LEU A 438 23.74 3.92 -6.55
N ASP A 439 24.52 3.40 -7.49
CA ASP A 439 25.95 3.68 -7.58
C ASP A 439 26.21 5.16 -7.90
N ALA A 440 25.43 5.74 -8.82
CA ALA A 440 25.50 7.16 -9.13
C ALA A 440 25.14 8.03 -7.92
N ALA A 441 24.11 7.65 -7.15
CA ALA A 441 23.71 8.37 -5.94
C ALA A 441 24.84 8.38 -4.88
N PHE A 442 25.49 7.23 -4.63
CA PHE A 442 26.63 7.16 -3.72
C PHE A 442 27.85 7.90 -4.23
N GLN A 443 28.11 7.89 -5.54
CA GLN A 443 29.17 8.70 -6.14
C GLN A 443 28.92 10.19 -5.93
N MET A 444 27.71 10.67 -6.22
CA MET A 444 27.32 12.07 -5.95
C MET A 444 27.45 12.45 -4.48
N LEU A 445 27.15 11.52 -3.55
CA LEU A 445 27.32 11.76 -2.12
C LEU A 445 28.80 11.91 -1.75
N ARG A 446 29.71 11.08 -2.32
CA ARG A 446 31.16 11.23 -2.12
C ARG A 446 31.65 12.60 -2.61
N GLU A 447 31.21 13.02 -3.77
CA GLU A 447 31.57 14.32 -4.35
C GLU A 447 31.05 15.49 -3.50
N ALA A 448 29.83 15.41 -3.01
CA ALA A 448 29.23 16.41 -2.13
C ALA A 448 30.00 16.57 -0.80
N LEU A 449 30.48 15.45 -0.23
CA LEU A 449 31.25 15.41 1.01
C LEU A 449 32.72 15.80 0.83
N GLY A 450 33.24 15.82 -0.41
CA GLY A 450 34.60 16.17 -0.74
C GLY A 450 35.66 15.17 -0.25
N PRO A 451 36.95 15.36 -0.62
CA PRO A 451 38.02 14.43 -0.36
C PRO A 451 38.50 14.40 1.11
N ALA A 452 37.94 15.21 2.00
CA ALA A 452 38.34 15.26 3.40
C ALA A 452 37.93 14.00 4.16
N GLY A 453 38.86 13.07 4.26
CA GLY A 453 39.00 12.11 5.36
C GLY A 453 37.84 11.16 5.61
N LEU A 454 37.88 9.97 4.97
CA LEU A 454 37.50 8.77 5.72
C LEU A 454 38.42 8.72 6.94
N PRO A 455 37.91 8.67 8.18
CA PRO A 455 38.80 8.43 9.32
C PRO A 455 39.50 7.09 9.07
N GLN A 456 40.83 7.10 9.18
CA GLN A 456 41.65 5.90 9.07
C GLN A 456 41.27 4.88 10.15
#